data_7256bfc56f8b8007cae96652fcbbc457
#
_entry.id   7256bfc56f8b8007cae96652fcbbc457
#
_cell.length_a   1.000
_cell.length_b   1.000
_cell.length_c   1.000
_cell.angle_alpha   90.00
_cell.angle_beta   90.00
_cell.angle_gamma   90.00
#
_symmetry.space_group_name_H-M   'P 1'
#
loop_
_entity.id
_entity.type
_entity.pdbx_description
1 polymer ?
#
loop_
_entity_poly.entity_id
_entity_poly.type
_entity_poly.pdbx_seq_one_letter_code
_entity_poly.pdbx_strand_id
1 'polypeptide(L)'
;DLEKRVEMLEKRIDKLESEKMKEKLTGLKVGDYFEVAGTKWRILDIKPCGYVCLSDVLEERKIFDSETNNWESSSLREYLNNNFYKKIVDEIGEENILPFGRDLLSLDGQNEYGDCTDYVSLLSVDDYRQYRKLIPNNEQWWWLLTPWSTPCNGYEVQGSVVSPSGGISIRNCNDDDG
;
A
#
# COMPACT_ATOMS: atom_id res chain seq x y z
N ASP A 1 41.88 8.46 -1.31
CA ASP A 1 41.00 9.38 -1.94
C ASP A 1 39.73 9.54 -1.10
N LEU A 2 39.40 10.79 -0.71
CA LEU A 2 38.35 11.11 0.25
C LEU A 2 36.96 10.67 -0.26
N GLU A 3 36.66 10.89 -1.52
CA GLU A 3 35.39 10.53 -2.14
C GLU A 3 35.10 9.03 -2.06
N LYS A 4 36.09 8.19 -2.38
CA LYS A 4 35.93 6.73 -2.26
C LYS A 4 35.72 6.27 -0.82
N ARG A 5 36.33 6.99 0.14
CA ARG A 5 36.14 6.68 1.57
C ARG A 5 34.74 7.08 2.04
N VAL A 6 34.25 8.20 1.58
CA VAL A 6 32.87 8.65 1.86
C VAL A 6 31.86 7.64 1.31
N GLU A 7 31.97 7.29 0.02
CA GLU A 7 31.07 6.28 -0.60
C GLU A 7 31.11 4.92 0.12
N MET A 8 32.30 4.49 0.55
CA MET A 8 32.43 3.23 1.30
C MET A 8 31.81 3.31 2.70
N LEU A 9 31.86 4.47 3.35
CA LEU A 9 31.25 4.68 4.66
C LEU A 9 29.73 4.75 4.54
N GLU A 10 29.20 5.42 3.53
CA GLU A 10 27.76 5.48 3.23
C GLU A 10 27.22 4.06 3.01
N LYS A 11 27.80 3.27 2.13
CA LYS A 11 27.41 1.86 1.92
C LYS A 11 27.45 1.01 3.19
N ARG A 12 28.39 1.31 4.09
CA ARG A 12 28.51 0.59 5.36
C ARG A 12 27.43 1.01 6.35
N ILE A 13 27.06 2.30 6.37
CA ILE A 13 25.96 2.83 7.17
C ILE A 13 24.65 2.19 6.69
N ASP A 14 24.33 2.24 5.39
CA ASP A 14 23.13 1.66 4.80
C ASP A 14 22.99 0.17 5.16
N LYS A 15 24.10 -0.58 5.07
CA LYS A 15 24.11 -1.99 5.45
C LYS A 15 23.81 -2.21 6.93
N LEU A 16 24.39 -1.40 7.82
CA LEU A 16 24.15 -1.50 9.27
C LEU A 16 22.71 -1.13 9.63
N GLU A 17 22.14 -0.13 8.98
CA GLU A 17 20.74 0.27 9.17
C GLU A 17 19.78 -0.82 8.70
N SER A 18 20.03 -1.44 7.54
CA SER A 18 19.30 -2.58 7.03
C SER A 18 19.36 -3.78 7.98
N GLU A 19 20.56 -4.13 8.48
CA GLU A 19 20.73 -5.22 9.45
C GLU A 19 19.98 -4.95 10.76
N LYS A 20 20.02 -3.73 11.28
CA LYS A 20 19.29 -3.30 12.47
C LYS A 20 17.77 -3.38 12.27
N MET A 21 17.27 -3.02 11.07
CA MET A 21 15.86 -3.15 10.75
C MET A 21 15.43 -4.63 10.69
N LYS A 22 16.23 -5.49 10.07
CA LYS A 22 15.95 -6.94 10.05
C LYS A 22 15.89 -7.53 11.46
N GLU A 23 16.78 -7.10 12.35
CA GLU A 23 16.75 -7.52 13.76
C GLU A 23 15.47 -7.03 14.45
N LYS A 24 15.07 -5.76 14.24
CA LYS A 24 13.84 -5.18 14.78
C LYS A 24 12.58 -5.93 14.31
N LEU A 25 12.56 -6.41 13.06
CA LEU A 25 11.42 -7.13 12.48
C LEU A 25 11.44 -8.63 12.83
N THR A 26 12.58 -9.16 13.30
CA THR A 26 12.70 -10.59 13.63
C THR A 26 11.83 -10.95 14.84
N GLY A 27 11.03 -11.99 14.68
CA GLY A 27 10.18 -12.54 15.75
C GLY A 27 8.85 -11.82 15.94
N LEU A 28 8.53 -10.83 15.10
CA LEU A 28 7.20 -10.22 15.09
C LEU A 28 6.14 -11.22 14.62
N LYS A 29 4.92 -11.05 15.13
CA LYS A 29 3.77 -11.92 14.89
C LYS A 29 2.66 -11.16 14.17
N VAL A 30 1.72 -11.91 13.62
CA VAL A 30 0.49 -11.33 13.08
C VAL A 30 -0.20 -10.48 14.15
N GLY A 31 -0.53 -9.24 13.79
CA GLY A 31 -1.13 -8.24 14.67
C GLY A 31 -0.13 -7.31 15.37
N ASP A 32 1.17 -7.64 15.38
CA ASP A 32 2.20 -6.75 15.91
C ASP A 32 2.40 -5.52 15.02
N TYR A 33 3.01 -4.49 15.60
CA TYR A 33 3.29 -3.23 14.93
C TYR A 33 4.80 -2.95 14.88
N PHE A 34 5.19 -2.20 13.85
CA PHE A 34 6.49 -1.57 13.74
C PHE A 34 6.35 -0.19 13.06
N GLU A 35 7.40 0.61 13.07
CA GLU A 35 7.42 1.94 12.43
C GLU A 35 8.49 1.98 11.36
N VAL A 36 8.11 2.52 10.19
CA VAL A 36 8.99 2.79 9.04
C VAL A 36 8.47 4.02 8.31
N ALA A 37 9.36 4.90 7.90
CA ALA A 37 9.08 6.15 7.19
C ALA A 37 8.09 7.06 7.95
N GLY A 38 8.20 7.10 9.28
CA GLY A 38 7.30 7.86 10.15
C GLY A 38 5.87 7.33 10.19
N THR A 39 5.63 6.16 9.61
CA THR A 39 4.32 5.52 9.54
C THR A 39 4.33 4.23 10.35
N LYS A 40 3.26 4.00 11.09
CA LYS A 40 3.04 2.78 11.85
C LYS A 40 2.44 1.71 10.94
N TRP A 41 3.03 0.51 10.97
CA TRP A 41 2.63 -0.63 10.17
C TRP A 41 2.19 -1.78 11.05
N ARG A 42 1.14 -2.48 10.64
CA ARG A 42 0.66 -3.70 11.29
C ARG A 42 0.98 -4.91 10.40
N ILE A 43 1.44 -6.00 11.00
CA ILE A 43 1.61 -7.28 10.31
C ILE A 43 0.25 -7.94 10.15
N LEU A 44 -0.19 -8.13 8.91
CA LEU A 44 -1.44 -8.82 8.56
C LEU A 44 -1.21 -10.32 8.35
N ASP A 45 -0.07 -10.70 7.79
CA ASP A 45 0.25 -12.09 7.48
C ASP A 45 1.76 -12.31 7.43
N ILE A 46 2.18 -13.56 7.57
CA ILE A 46 3.58 -13.98 7.49
C ILE A 46 3.69 -15.02 6.38
N LYS A 47 4.41 -14.69 5.34
CA LYS A 47 4.69 -15.57 4.20
C LYS A 47 6.12 -16.10 4.26
N PRO A 48 6.47 -17.17 3.54
CA PRO A 48 7.85 -17.66 3.48
C PRO A 48 8.88 -16.60 3.02
N CYS A 49 8.45 -15.66 2.18
CA CYS A 49 9.30 -14.60 1.65
C CYS A 49 9.33 -13.32 2.49
N GLY A 50 8.42 -13.14 3.46
CA GLY A 50 8.35 -11.92 4.26
C GLY A 50 6.99 -11.64 4.88
N TYR A 51 6.79 -10.43 5.33
CA TYR A 51 5.56 -9.97 5.97
C TYR A 51 4.63 -9.27 4.99
N VAL A 52 3.33 -9.50 5.14
CA VAL A 52 2.28 -8.65 4.57
C VAL A 52 1.90 -7.62 5.62
N CYS A 53 2.10 -6.35 5.30
CA CYS A 53 1.94 -5.26 6.26
C CYS A 53 0.91 -4.24 5.76
N LEU A 54 0.19 -3.64 6.69
CA LEU A 54 -0.73 -2.54 6.45
C LEU A 54 -0.29 -1.32 7.26
N SER A 55 -0.15 -0.17 6.60
CA SER A 55 0.06 1.11 7.28
C SER A 55 -1.20 1.56 8.02
N ASP A 56 -1.03 2.36 9.06
CA ASP A 56 -2.11 3.22 9.54
C ASP A 56 -2.53 4.17 8.40
N VAL A 57 -3.75 4.71 8.48
CA VAL A 57 -4.24 5.68 7.49
C VAL A 57 -3.27 6.86 7.41
N LEU A 58 -2.88 7.21 6.19
CA LEU A 58 -1.98 8.34 5.97
C LEU A 58 -2.73 9.65 6.25
N GLU A 59 -2.04 10.60 6.86
CA GLU A 59 -2.64 11.90 7.21
C GLU A 59 -2.99 12.74 5.99
N GLU A 60 -2.24 12.58 4.89
CA GLU A 60 -2.45 13.31 3.66
C GLU A 60 -3.58 12.68 2.85
N ARG A 61 -4.70 13.39 2.73
CA ARG A 61 -5.81 12.97 1.88
C ARG A 61 -5.46 13.11 0.41
N LYS A 62 -5.87 12.13 -0.38
CA LYS A 62 -5.67 12.12 -1.83
C LYS A 62 -6.88 11.55 -2.53
N ILE A 63 -7.22 12.13 -3.68
CA ILE A 63 -8.15 11.50 -4.61
C ILE A 63 -7.55 10.20 -5.13
N PHE A 64 -8.39 9.26 -5.53
CA PHE A 64 -7.91 8.04 -6.21
C PHE A 64 -7.33 8.40 -7.60
N ASP A 65 -8.12 9.10 -8.40
CA ASP A 65 -7.75 9.66 -9.69
C ASP A 65 -8.81 10.68 -10.16
N SER A 66 -8.46 11.56 -11.09
CA SER A 66 -9.39 12.55 -11.63
C SER A 66 -10.37 11.99 -12.66
N GLU A 67 -10.05 10.86 -13.32
CA GLU A 67 -10.73 10.39 -14.52
C GLU A 67 -11.04 8.90 -14.54
N THR A 68 -10.37 8.08 -13.70
CA THR A 68 -10.47 6.62 -13.78
C THR A 68 -10.49 5.93 -12.43
N ASN A 69 -11.16 4.78 -12.36
CA ASN A 69 -11.09 3.85 -11.25
C ASN A 69 -10.11 2.69 -11.51
N ASN A 70 -9.34 2.75 -12.59
CA ASN A 70 -8.29 1.77 -12.88
C ASN A 70 -7.07 2.04 -12.00
N TRP A 71 -6.82 1.14 -11.07
CA TRP A 71 -5.67 1.24 -10.16
C TRP A 71 -4.35 1.36 -10.90
N GLU A 72 -4.11 0.57 -11.94
CA GLU A 72 -2.84 0.54 -12.66
C GLU A 72 -2.42 1.91 -13.20
N SER A 73 -3.38 2.68 -13.70
CA SER A 73 -3.14 4.02 -14.29
C SER A 73 -3.45 5.17 -13.34
N SER A 74 -3.86 4.90 -12.09
CA SER A 74 -4.29 5.95 -11.16
C SER A 74 -3.14 6.80 -10.63
N SER A 75 -3.43 8.08 -10.43
CA SER A 75 -2.50 9.03 -9.81
C SER A 75 -2.14 8.66 -8.37
N LEU A 76 -3.05 8.02 -7.64
CA LEU A 76 -2.77 7.53 -6.29
C LEU A 76 -1.74 6.39 -6.29
N ARG A 77 -1.85 5.44 -7.23
CA ARG A 77 -0.84 4.39 -7.37
C ARG A 77 0.53 4.97 -7.72
N GLU A 78 0.57 5.92 -8.66
CA GLU A 78 1.80 6.60 -9.03
C GLU A 78 2.45 7.27 -7.81
N TYR A 79 1.68 7.99 -7.02
CA TYR A 79 2.18 8.60 -5.77
C TYR A 79 2.71 7.55 -4.79
N LEU A 80 1.98 6.47 -4.56
CA LEU A 80 2.37 5.44 -3.59
C LEU A 80 3.64 4.68 -4.02
N ASN A 81 3.79 4.36 -5.30
CA ASN A 81 4.95 3.61 -5.81
C ASN A 81 6.16 4.49 -6.19
N ASN A 82 6.03 5.81 -6.19
CA ASN A 82 7.14 6.73 -6.38
C ASN A 82 7.47 7.49 -5.08
N ASN A 83 6.57 8.38 -4.64
CA ASN A 83 6.87 9.29 -3.54
C ASN A 83 6.88 8.59 -2.17
N PHE A 84 5.85 7.81 -1.87
CA PHE A 84 5.74 7.13 -0.59
C PHE A 84 6.72 5.94 -0.49
N TYR A 85 6.81 5.13 -1.54
CA TYR A 85 7.79 4.05 -1.66
C TYR A 85 9.21 4.53 -1.43
N LYS A 86 9.59 5.68 -2.03
CA LYS A 86 10.91 6.26 -1.82
C LYS A 86 11.22 6.53 -0.35
N LYS A 87 10.27 7.06 0.42
CA LYS A 87 10.46 7.28 1.86
C LYS A 87 10.74 5.99 2.63
N ILE A 88 10.10 4.89 2.21
CA ILE A 88 10.32 3.57 2.82
C ILE A 88 11.72 3.06 2.44
N VAL A 89 12.08 3.13 1.15
CA VAL A 89 13.41 2.71 0.65
C VAL A 89 14.54 3.48 1.34
N ASP A 90 14.38 4.79 1.50
CA ASP A 90 15.39 5.65 2.15
C ASP A 90 15.66 5.23 3.62
N GLU A 91 14.72 4.56 4.29
CA GLU A 91 14.90 4.09 5.67
C GLU A 91 15.33 2.63 5.79
N ILE A 92 14.76 1.74 4.97
CA ILE A 92 15.00 0.29 5.15
C ILE A 92 15.76 -0.40 4.03
N GLY A 93 16.05 0.29 2.93
CA GLY A 93 16.68 -0.24 1.74
C GLY A 93 15.70 -0.98 0.81
N GLU A 94 15.94 -0.88 -0.50
CA GLU A 94 15.09 -1.47 -1.55
C GLU A 94 15.05 -3.01 -1.45
N GLU A 95 16.14 -3.63 -1.04
CA GLU A 95 16.26 -5.09 -0.90
C GLU A 95 15.36 -5.69 0.18
N ASN A 96 14.78 -4.86 1.05
CA ASN A 96 13.87 -5.29 2.11
C ASN A 96 12.39 -5.10 1.77
N ILE A 97 12.09 -4.61 0.57
CA ILE A 97 10.73 -4.42 0.07
C ILE A 97 10.51 -5.34 -1.12
N LEU A 98 9.51 -6.21 -1.02
CA LEU A 98 9.22 -7.18 -2.07
C LEU A 98 8.06 -6.70 -2.94
N PRO A 99 8.19 -6.78 -4.27
CA PRO A 99 7.06 -6.54 -5.15
C PRO A 99 6.03 -7.65 -5.02
N PHE A 100 4.76 -7.32 -5.25
CA PHE A 100 3.67 -8.28 -5.21
C PHE A 100 2.61 -7.99 -6.28
N GLY A 101 1.99 -9.05 -6.79
CA GLY A 101 0.94 -8.96 -7.79
C GLY A 101 -0.38 -8.44 -7.20
N ARG A 102 -1.08 -7.62 -7.99
CA ARG A 102 -2.43 -7.11 -7.68
C ARG A 102 -3.38 -7.50 -8.79
N ASP A 103 -4.43 -8.23 -8.42
CA ASP A 103 -5.57 -8.50 -9.29
C ASP A 103 -6.51 -7.27 -9.27
N LEU A 104 -6.84 -6.77 -10.46
CA LEU A 104 -7.68 -5.57 -10.64
C LEU A 104 -9.13 -5.92 -11.02
N LEU A 105 -9.53 -7.15 -10.71
CA LEU A 105 -10.91 -7.61 -10.87
C LEU A 105 -11.87 -6.64 -10.17
N SER A 106 -12.88 -6.18 -10.91
CA SER A 106 -13.90 -5.30 -10.36
C SER A 106 -14.84 -6.04 -9.40
N LEU A 107 -15.60 -5.29 -8.61
CA LEU A 107 -16.52 -5.86 -7.64
C LEU A 107 -17.62 -6.71 -8.28
N ASP A 108 -18.02 -6.38 -9.51
CA ASP A 108 -18.98 -7.12 -10.32
C ASP A 108 -18.36 -8.17 -11.25
N GLY A 109 -17.04 -8.44 -11.11
CA GLY A 109 -16.35 -9.53 -11.79
C GLY A 109 -15.84 -9.18 -13.20
N GLN A 110 -15.75 -7.90 -13.59
CA GLN A 110 -15.12 -7.51 -14.84
C GLN A 110 -13.59 -7.53 -14.71
N ASN A 111 -12.88 -8.13 -15.66
CA ASN A 111 -11.42 -8.28 -15.63
C ASN A 111 -10.68 -7.42 -16.67
N GLU A 112 -11.30 -6.38 -17.14
CA GLU A 112 -10.79 -5.49 -18.21
C GLU A 112 -9.43 -4.86 -17.85
N TYR A 113 -9.22 -4.58 -16.57
CA TYR A 113 -7.98 -3.96 -16.08
C TYR A 113 -6.84 -4.96 -15.84
N GLY A 114 -7.11 -6.28 -15.90
CA GLY A 114 -6.09 -7.30 -15.75
C GLY A 114 -5.44 -7.34 -14.36
N ASP A 115 -4.12 -7.30 -14.34
CA ASP A 115 -3.30 -7.30 -13.14
C ASP A 115 -2.12 -6.33 -13.24
N CYS A 116 -1.53 -5.98 -12.11
CA CYS A 116 -0.28 -5.21 -12.07
C CYS A 116 0.63 -5.68 -10.93
N THR A 117 1.83 -5.14 -10.88
CA THR A 117 2.80 -5.40 -9.79
C THR A 117 3.14 -4.11 -9.09
N ASP A 118 3.08 -4.12 -7.75
CA ASP A 118 3.35 -2.98 -6.88
C ASP A 118 4.35 -3.31 -5.79
N TYR A 119 5.02 -2.30 -5.28
CA TYR A 119 5.76 -2.33 -4.00
C TYR A 119 4.91 -1.81 -2.85
N VAL A 120 4.05 -0.84 -3.12
CA VAL A 120 3.06 -0.29 -2.18
C VAL A 120 1.71 -0.21 -2.88
N SER A 121 0.67 -0.72 -2.24
CA SER A 121 -0.67 -0.77 -2.83
C SER A 121 -1.75 -0.50 -1.81
N LEU A 122 -2.92 -0.10 -2.28
CA LEU A 122 -4.13 -0.19 -1.48
C LEU A 122 -4.52 -1.66 -1.25
N LEU A 123 -5.33 -1.93 -0.25
CA LEU A 123 -6.00 -3.23 -0.11
C LEU A 123 -7.06 -3.39 -1.21
N SER A 124 -7.24 -4.61 -1.70
CA SER A 124 -8.46 -4.97 -2.42
C SER A 124 -9.62 -5.18 -1.45
N VAL A 125 -10.84 -5.27 -1.98
CA VAL A 125 -12.01 -5.68 -1.20
C VAL A 125 -11.79 -7.06 -0.58
N ASP A 126 -11.16 -7.98 -1.29
CA ASP A 126 -10.90 -9.33 -0.79
C ASP A 126 -9.82 -9.35 0.30
N ASP A 127 -8.74 -8.55 0.16
CA ASP A 127 -7.77 -8.35 1.24
C ASP A 127 -8.44 -7.78 2.50
N TYR A 128 -9.27 -6.77 2.33
CA TYR A 128 -10.00 -6.17 3.45
C TYR A 128 -10.90 -7.18 4.16
N ARG A 129 -11.62 -8.00 3.42
CA ARG A 129 -12.44 -9.09 3.99
C ARG A 129 -11.60 -10.13 4.70
N GLN A 130 -10.49 -10.55 4.09
CA GLN A 130 -9.58 -11.56 4.64
C GLN A 130 -8.98 -11.11 5.97
N TYR A 131 -8.51 -9.87 6.04
CA TYR A 131 -7.81 -9.34 7.20
C TYR A 131 -8.70 -8.48 8.11
N ARG A 132 -10.02 -8.46 7.90
CA ARG A 132 -10.97 -7.59 8.59
C ARG A 132 -10.80 -7.55 10.12
N LYS A 133 -10.51 -8.67 10.74
CA LYS A 133 -10.33 -8.78 12.20
C LYS A 133 -9.07 -8.09 12.73
N LEU A 134 -8.10 -7.85 11.86
CA LEU A 134 -6.85 -7.17 12.18
C LEU A 134 -6.89 -5.67 11.86
N ILE A 135 -7.91 -5.22 11.14
CA ILE A 135 -8.05 -3.83 10.68
C ILE A 135 -9.11 -3.15 11.54
N PRO A 136 -8.71 -2.27 12.48
CA PRO A 136 -9.66 -1.52 13.29
C PRO A 136 -10.43 -0.53 12.42
N ASN A 137 -11.64 -0.19 12.85
CA ASN A 137 -12.33 0.95 12.28
C ASN A 137 -11.55 2.23 12.64
N ASN A 138 -11.61 3.21 11.76
CA ASN A 138 -11.07 4.55 12.02
C ASN A 138 -12.18 5.58 11.74
N GLU A 139 -11.93 6.84 12.04
CA GLU A 139 -12.93 7.92 11.86
C GLU A 139 -12.94 8.50 10.44
N GLN A 140 -12.21 7.87 9.50
CA GLN A 140 -12.03 8.38 8.14
C GLN A 140 -12.53 7.38 7.11
N TRP A 141 -12.88 7.90 5.94
CA TRP A 141 -13.03 7.12 4.73
C TRP A 141 -11.64 6.85 4.14
N TRP A 142 -11.47 5.69 3.48
CA TRP A 142 -10.22 5.37 2.81
C TRP A 142 -10.44 4.44 1.62
N TRP A 143 -9.59 4.59 0.62
CA TRP A 143 -9.69 3.89 -0.65
C TRP A 143 -9.30 2.42 -0.57
N LEU A 144 -10.01 1.59 -1.34
CA LEU A 144 -9.60 0.26 -1.78
C LEU A 144 -9.23 0.31 -3.26
N LEU A 145 -8.35 -0.59 -3.73
CA LEU A 145 -7.99 -0.62 -5.14
C LEU A 145 -9.07 -1.22 -6.05
N THR A 146 -10.01 -2.01 -5.50
CA THR A 146 -11.04 -2.71 -6.27
C THR A 146 -12.00 -1.70 -6.89
N PRO A 147 -12.10 -1.62 -8.25
CA PRO A 147 -13.06 -0.76 -8.90
C PRO A 147 -14.49 -1.28 -8.68
N TRP A 148 -15.48 -0.40 -8.67
CA TRP A 148 -16.89 -0.80 -8.60
C TRP A 148 -17.28 -1.66 -9.80
N SER A 149 -16.98 -1.17 -10.99
CA SER A 149 -17.08 -1.86 -12.26
C SER A 149 -16.05 -1.26 -13.23
N THR A 150 -16.19 -1.51 -14.52
CA THR A 150 -15.28 -1.02 -15.56
C THR A 150 -16.05 -0.24 -16.63
N PRO A 151 -15.40 0.38 -17.64
CA PRO A 151 -16.05 1.05 -18.75
C PRO A 151 -17.05 0.16 -19.49
N CYS A 152 -16.89 -1.16 -19.50
CA CYS A 152 -17.86 -2.09 -20.08
C CYS A 152 -19.27 -1.88 -19.56
N ASN A 153 -19.42 -1.47 -18.30
CA ASN A 153 -20.69 -1.18 -17.65
C ASN A 153 -20.93 0.31 -17.40
N GLY A 154 -20.06 1.20 -17.92
CA GLY A 154 -20.19 2.65 -17.78
C GLY A 154 -19.88 3.21 -16.39
N TYR A 155 -19.03 2.52 -15.63
CA TYR A 155 -18.66 2.90 -14.25
C TYR A 155 -17.14 3.09 -14.08
N GLU A 156 -16.54 3.80 -15.01
CA GLU A 156 -15.08 4.05 -15.05
C GLU A 156 -14.56 5.00 -13.97
N VAL A 157 -15.44 5.64 -13.19
CA VAL A 157 -15.05 6.66 -12.18
C VAL A 157 -15.49 6.33 -10.75
N GLN A 158 -16.07 5.15 -10.50
CA GLN A 158 -16.44 4.73 -9.16
C GLN A 158 -15.46 3.72 -8.58
N GLY A 159 -14.84 4.08 -7.47
CA GLY A 159 -13.96 3.22 -6.69
C GLY A 159 -14.60 2.72 -5.39
N SER A 160 -14.09 1.63 -4.86
CA SER A 160 -14.49 1.10 -3.56
C SER A 160 -13.78 1.82 -2.42
N VAL A 161 -14.50 2.06 -1.33
CA VAL A 161 -13.99 2.69 -0.12
C VAL A 161 -14.44 1.93 1.12
N VAL A 162 -13.72 2.12 2.22
CA VAL A 162 -14.15 1.71 3.55
C VAL A 162 -14.66 2.92 4.31
N SER A 163 -15.85 2.83 4.88
CA SER A 163 -16.44 3.87 5.72
C SER A 163 -15.83 3.90 7.13
N PRO A 164 -16.01 5.00 7.88
CA PRO A 164 -15.57 5.08 9.29
C PRO A 164 -16.08 3.94 10.17
N SER A 165 -17.26 3.40 9.88
CA SER A 165 -17.83 2.24 10.59
C SER A 165 -17.32 0.88 10.09
N GLY A 166 -16.44 0.86 9.09
CA GLY A 166 -15.88 -0.36 8.52
C GLY A 166 -16.74 -1.02 7.44
N GLY A 167 -17.79 -0.38 6.95
CA GLY A 167 -18.59 -0.86 5.83
C GLY A 167 -17.93 -0.54 4.50
N ILE A 168 -18.03 -1.46 3.52
CA ILE A 168 -17.62 -1.18 2.14
C ILE A 168 -18.68 -0.34 1.45
N SER A 169 -18.27 0.69 0.74
CA SER A 169 -19.10 1.62 -0.02
C SER A 169 -18.41 2.01 -1.32
N ILE A 170 -19.02 2.90 -2.07
CA ILE A 170 -18.46 3.45 -3.33
C ILE A 170 -18.38 4.97 -3.26
N ARG A 171 -17.39 5.51 -3.97
CA ARG A 171 -17.18 6.96 -4.16
C ARG A 171 -16.71 7.24 -5.56
N ASN A 172 -16.93 8.47 -6.03
CA ASN A 172 -16.25 8.93 -7.23
C ASN A 172 -14.75 9.06 -6.97
N CYS A 173 -13.94 8.63 -7.91
CA CYS A 173 -12.48 8.59 -7.77
C CYS A 173 -11.83 9.97 -7.59
N ASN A 174 -12.53 11.03 -7.96
CA ASN A 174 -12.11 12.43 -7.77
C ASN A 174 -12.60 13.07 -6.46
N ASP A 175 -13.31 12.31 -5.60
CA ASP A 175 -13.66 12.79 -4.27
C ASP A 175 -12.41 12.86 -3.39
N ASP A 176 -12.22 13.94 -2.64
CA ASP A 176 -11.10 14.15 -1.72
C ASP A 176 -11.35 13.63 -0.31
N ASP A 177 -12.49 12.99 -0.10
CA ASP A 177 -12.91 12.40 1.18
C ASP A 177 -12.47 10.94 1.37
N GLY A 178 -11.70 10.38 0.43
CA GLY A 178 -11.28 8.98 0.44
C GLY A 178 -9.89 8.71 0.97
#